data_e1aedf150de0c681f1721a23a599cde3
#
_entry.id   e1aedf150de0c681f1721a23a599cde3
#
_cell.length_a   1.000
_cell.length_b   1.000
_cell.length_c   1.000
_cell.angle_alpha   90.00
_cell.angle_beta   90.00
_cell.angle_gamma   90.00
#
_symmetry.space_group_name_H-M   'P 1'
#
loop_
_entity.id
_entity.type
_entity.pdbx_description
1 polymer ?
#
loop_
_entity_poly.entity_id
_entity_poly.type
_entity_poly.pdbx_seq_one_letter_code
_entity_poly.pdbx_strand_id
1 'polypeptide(L)'
;LMCPMLDARRMEVYTALYQQQGTQLSTISEVQSMIIDADAFAQTLAQQPVYFFGNGAAKCQSVITHPNAHFVDNVVPQAQCMGLLAEMQHNSLDVKQMAYYEPFYLKEFVAAPSHIKGLK
;
A
#
# COMPACT_ATOMS: atom_id res chain seq x y z
N LEU A 1 5.06 6.97 11.62
CA LEU A 1 4.19 6.83 10.44
C LEU A 1 3.71 5.40 10.29
N MET A 2 2.63 5.21 9.55
CA MET A 2 2.08 3.91 9.16
C MET A 2 2.26 3.72 7.67
N CYS A 3 2.76 2.54 7.27
CA CYS A 3 3.09 2.21 5.89
C CYS A 3 2.50 0.84 5.53
N PRO A 4 1.24 0.78 5.07
CA PRO A 4 0.67 -0.44 4.54
C PRO A 4 1.38 -0.85 3.26
N MET A 5 1.66 -2.14 3.10
CA MET A 5 2.31 -2.72 1.94
C MET A 5 1.50 -3.88 1.37
N LEU A 6 1.01 -3.74 0.14
CA LEU A 6 0.41 -4.84 -0.60
C LEU A 6 1.44 -5.41 -1.58
N ASP A 7 1.50 -6.73 -1.65
CA ASP A 7 2.46 -7.41 -2.53
C ASP A 7 2.12 -7.15 -4.01
N ALA A 8 3.07 -6.60 -4.76
CA ALA A 8 2.99 -6.36 -6.20
C ALA A 8 3.96 -7.26 -7.00
N ARG A 9 4.36 -8.39 -6.43
CA ARG A 9 5.36 -9.37 -6.92
C ARG A 9 6.81 -8.86 -6.87
N ARG A 10 7.77 -9.80 -6.87
CA ARG A 10 9.20 -9.50 -6.71
C ARG A 10 9.42 -8.59 -5.49
N MET A 11 10.30 -7.59 -5.61
CA MET A 11 10.53 -6.60 -4.54
C MET A 11 9.68 -5.33 -4.71
N GLU A 12 8.56 -5.43 -5.40
CA GLU A 12 7.64 -4.32 -5.59
C GLU A 12 6.43 -4.44 -4.65
N VAL A 13 5.97 -3.31 -4.14
CA VAL A 13 4.77 -3.19 -3.30
C VAL A 13 3.90 -2.02 -3.75
N TYR A 14 2.60 -2.10 -3.50
CA TYR A 14 1.73 -0.92 -3.47
C TYR A 14 1.73 -0.38 -2.05
N THR A 15 2.02 0.88 -1.88
CA THR A 15 2.20 1.49 -0.57
C THR A 15 1.81 2.97 -0.55
N ALA A 16 1.57 3.48 0.64
CA ALA A 16 1.37 4.89 0.95
C ALA A 16 1.90 5.16 2.37
N LEU A 17 2.06 6.42 2.73
CA LEU A 17 2.40 6.81 4.10
C LEU A 17 1.24 7.55 4.74
N TYR A 18 0.90 7.14 5.96
CA TYR A 18 -0.13 7.77 6.77
C TYR A 18 0.41 8.17 8.13
N GLN A 19 -0.14 9.24 8.67
CA GLN A 19 0.10 9.69 10.04
C GLN A 19 -1.21 9.69 10.82
N GLN A 20 -1.20 9.08 11.99
CA GLN A 20 -2.32 9.12 12.91
C GLN A 20 -2.10 10.23 13.93
N GLN A 21 -3.12 11.08 14.11
CA GLN A 21 -3.17 12.09 15.14
C GLN A 21 -4.51 11.96 15.89
N GLY A 22 -4.47 11.33 17.05
CA GLY A 22 -5.69 10.96 17.77
C GLY A 22 -6.54 9.99 16.96
N THR A 23 -7.76 10.39 16.59
CA THR A 23 -8.68 9.60 15.76
C THR A 23 -8.58 9.93 14.26
N GLN A 24 -7.81 10.95 13.90
CA GLN A 24 -7.65 11.37 12.50
C GLN A 24 -6.47 10.67 11.85
N LEU A 25 -6.67 10.26 10.60
CA LEU A 25 -5.66 9.70 9.73
C LEU A 25 -5.38 10.66 8.58
N SER A 26 -4.14 11.12 8.47
CA SER A 26 -3.70 12.02 7.41
C SER A 26 -2.82 11.28 6.42
N THR A 27 -3.05 11.48 5.13
CA THR A 27 -2.20 10.96 4.06
C THR A 27 -0.94 11.83 3.95
N ILE A 28 0.22 11.21 4.10
CA ILE A 28 1.53 11.87 3.95
C ILE A 28 2.07 11.67 2.54
N SER A 29 1.89 10.48 1.97
CA SER A 29 2.15 10.22 0.56
C SER A 29 0.99 9.46 -0.06
N GLU A 30 0.68 9.79 -1.31
CA GLU A 30 -0.34 9.08 -2.08
C GLU A 30 0.04 7.63 -2.34
N VAL A 31 -0.96 6.82 -2.65
CA VAL A 31 -0.77 5.42 -3.01
C VAL A 31 0.06 5.31 -4.28
N GLN A 32 1.12 4.54 -4.22
CA GLN A 32 2.06 4.34 -5.32
C GLN A 32 2.58 2.91 -5.38
N SER A 33 3.06 2.53 -6.55
CA SER A 33 3.85 1.32 -6.75
C SER A 33 5.32 1.66 -6.52
N MET A 34 6.00 0.92 -5.64
CA MET A 34 7.39 1.17 -5.27
C MET A 34 8.19 -0.13 -5.29
N ILE A 35 9.35 -0.09 -5.96
CA ILE A 35 10.36 -1.15 -5.84
C ILE A 35 11.16 -0.86 -4.58
N ILE A 36 11.24 -1.86 -3.69
CA ILE A 36 11.92 -1.73 -2.40
C ILE A 36 13.36 -2.18 -2.53
N ASP A 37 14.26 -1.26 -2.23
CA ASP A 37 15.70 -1.46 -2.09
C ASP A 37 16.19 -0.98 -0.71
N ALA A 38 17.50 -1.00 -0.48
CA ALA A 38 18.09 -0.60 0.80
C ALA A 38 17.90 0.88 1.15
N ASP A 39 17.70 1.73 0.14
CA ASP A 39 17.50 3.17 0.30
C ASP A 39 16.02 3.55 0.36
N ALA A 40 15.13 2.59 0.15
CA ALA A 40 13.69 2.82 0.25
C ALA A 40 13.34 3.37 1.64
N PHE A 41 12.63 4.49 1.65
CA PHE A 41 12.25 5.22 2.87
C PHE A 41 13.41 5.81 3.68
N ALA A 42 14.65 5.84 3.20
CA ALA A 42 15.82 6.30 3.97
C ALA A 42 15.62 7.70 4.57
N GLN A 43 15.10 8.64 3.79
CA GLN A 43 14.84 10.01 4.28
C GLN A 43 13.78 10.03 5.40
N THR A 44 12.72 9.28 5.24
CA THR A 44 11.63 9.19 6.23
C THR A 44 12.10 8.51 7.51
N LEU A 45 12.82 7.40 7.36
CA LEU A 45 13.35 6.62 8.48
C LEU A 45 14.43 7.38 9.28
N ALA A 46 15.18 8.27 8.62
CA ALA A 46 16.13 9.14 9.31
C ALA A 46 15.45 10.14 10.26
N GLN A 47 14.19 10.47 10.01
CA GLN A 47 13.46 11.49 10.77
C GLN A 47 12.56 10.90 11.86
N GLN A 48 11.90 9.76 11.59
CA GLN A 48 10.91 9.21 12.51
C GLN A 48 10.66 7.71 12.28
N PRO A 49 10.09 7.01 13.29
CA PRO A 49 9.71 5.62 13.15
C PRO A 49 8.61 5.41 12.09
N VAL A 50 8.75 4.32 11.33
CA VAL A 50 7.76 3.87 10.35
C VAL A 50 7.38 2.44 10.67
N TYR A 51 6.07 2.19 10.76
CA TYR A 51 5.48 0.87 10.99
C TYR A 51 5.01 0.29 9.66
N PHE A 52 5.69 -0.74 9.21
CA PHE A 52 5.42 -1.47 7.97
C PHE A 52 4.54 -2.69 8.26
N PHE A 53 3.46 -2.87 7.51
CA PHE A 53 2.54 -3.98 7.69
C PHE A 53 1.82 -4.33 6.39
N GLY A 54 1.11 -5.47 6.39
CA GLY A 54 0.42 -6.00 5.21
C GLY A 54 1.18 -7.16 4.56
N ASN A 55 0.56 -7.78 3.58
CA ASN A 55 1.09 -9.00 2.95
C ASN A 55 2.38 -8.76 2.11
N GLY A 56 2.70 -7.50 1.80
CA GLY A 56 3.95 -7.13 1.12
C GLY A 56 5.09 -6.80 2.07
N ALA A 57 4.84 -6.61 3.38
CA ALA A 57 5.85 -6.13 4.32
C ALA A 57 6.94 -7.16 4.64
N ALA A 58 6.57 -8.42 4.82
CA ALA A 58 7.50 -9.46 5.25
C ALA A 58 8.72 -9.63 4.31
N LYS A 59 8.51 -9.56 3.00
CA LYS A 59 9.61 -9.66 2.02
C LYS A 59 10.56 -8.46 2.06
N CYS A 60 10.10 -7.31 2.56
CA CYS A 60 10.88 -6.07 2.62
C CYS A 60 11.77 -6.00 3.88
N GLN A 61 11.48 -6.80 4.91
CA GLN A 61 12.19 -6.79 6.19
C GLN A 61 13.68 -7.09 6.06
N SER A 62 14.07 -7.94 5.11
CA SER A 62 15.49 -8.26 4.88
C SER A 62 16.26 -7.14 4.18
N VAL A 63 15.56 -6.18 3.58
CA VAL A 63 16.14 -5.10 2.77
C VAL A 63 16.11 -3.78 3.53
N ILE A 64 15.00 -3.46 4.22
CA ILE A 64 14.87 -2.25 5.01
C ILE A 64 15.36 -2.55 6.45
N THR A 65 16.62 -2.25 6.75
CA THR A 65 17.29 -2.62 8.02
C THR A 65 17.55 -1.43 8.95
N HIS A 66 16.81 -0.34 8.82
CA HIS A 66 16.98 0.86 9.64
C HIS A 66 16.39 0.69 11.05
N PRO A 67 17.02 1.26 12.14
CA PRO A 67 16.49 1.16 13.50
C PRO A 67 15.06 1.68 13.69
N ASN A 68 14.64 2.67 12.91
CA ASN A 68 13.30 3.23 12.92
C ASN A 68 12.30 2.44 12.03
N ALA A 69 12.72 1.35 11.40
CA ALA A 69 11.84 0.48 10.63
C ALA A 69 11.26 -0.60 11.56
N HIS A 70 9.95 -0.55 11.77
CA HIS A 70 9.23 -1.50 12.60
C HIS A 70 8.28 -2.32 11.73
N PHE A 71 8.44 -3.64 11.72
CA PHE A 71 7.57 -4.54 10.96
C PHE A 71 6.52 -5.15 11.89
N VAL A 72 5.26 -5.04 11.52
CA VAL A 72 4.11 -5.55 12.28
C VAL A 72 3.51 -6.73 11.53
N ASP A 73 3.62 -7.90 12.15
CA ASP A 73 3.12 -9.14 11.58
C ASP A 73 1.61 -9.31 11.74
N ASN A 74 1.05 -10.21 10.95
CA ASN A 74 -0.36 -10.63 11.02
C ASN A 74 -1.39 -9.53 10.75
N VAL A 75 -0.99 -8.42 10.15
CA VAL A 75 -1.92 -7.40 9.64
C VAL A 75 -2.26 -7.73 8.20
N VAL A 76 -3.49 -8.13 7.95
CA VAL A 76 -3.99 -8.46 6.62
C VAL A 76 -5.21 -7.61 6.28
N PRO A 77 -5.46 -7.30 4.99
CA PRO A 77 -6.67 -6.60 4.57
C PRO A 77 -7.92 -7.42 4.97
N GLN A 78 -8.85 -6.77 5.65
CA GLN A 78 -10.10 -7.39 6.10
C GLN A 78 -11.28 -6.54 5.64
N ALA A 79 -12.25 -7.17 4.98
CA ALA A 79 -13.44 -6.47 4.48
C ALA A 79 -14.26 -5.81 5.61
N GLN A 80 -14.24 -6.37 6.81
CA GLN A 80 -14.93 -5.78 7.97
C GLN A 80 -14.42 -4.38 8.32
N CYS A 81 -13.14 -4.07 8.07
CA CYS A 81 -12.58 -2.75 8.32
C CYS A 81 -13.13 -1.70 7.35
N MET A 82 -13.55 -2.12 6.16
CA MET A 82 -14.17 -1.22 5.18
C MET A 82 -15.57 -0.76 5.62
N GLY A 83 -16.30 -1.57 6.37
CA GLY A 83 -17.61 -1.20 6.91
C GLY A 83 -17.54 0.05 7.77
N LEU A 84 -16.54 0.14 8.65
CA LEU A 84 -16.33 1.31 9.52
C LEU A 84 -15.98 2.56 8.70
N LEU A 85 -15.11 2.43 7.69
CA LEU A 85 -14.75 3.54 6.80
C LEU A 85 -15.93 4.01 5.97
N ALA A 86 -16.75 3.08 5.46
CA ALA A 86 -17.96 3.38 4.71
C ALA A 86 -18.99 4.13 5.58
N GLU A 87 -19.15 3.73 6.83
CA GLU A 87 -20.04 4.41 7.79
C GLU A 87 -19.58 5.85 8.07
N MET A 88 -18.28 6.05 8.27
CA MET A 88 -17.71 7.39 8.49
C MET A 88 -17.88 8.31 7.26
N GLN A 89 -17.91 7.75 6.06
CA GLN A 89 -18.04 8.50 4.81
C GLN A 89 -19.48 8.54 4.27
N HIS A 90 -20.41 7.83 4.86
CA HIS A 90 -21.77 7.64 4.35
C HIS A 90 -22.48 8.96 3.97
N ASN A 91 -22.36 10.00 4.79
CA ASN A 91 -23.01 11.30 4.58
C ASN A 91 -22.32 12.16 3.51
N SER A 92 -21.11 11.81 3.08
CA SER A 92 -20.32 12.52 2.06
C SER A 92 -20.34 11.83 0.68
N LEU A 93 -20.90 10.62 0.60
CA LEU A 93 -20.94 9.86 -0.65
C LEU A 93 -22.05 10.35 -1.58
N ASP A 94 -21.67 10.78 -2.78
CA ASP A 94 -22.61 11.03 -3.87
C ASP A 94 -23.02 9.71 -4.53
N VAL A 95 -24.33 9.46 -4.63
CA VAL A 95 -24.88 8.27 -5.28
C VAL A 95 -24.40 8.11 -6.72
N LYS A 96 -24.16 9.21 -7.44
CA LYS A 96 -23.59 9.19 -8.79
C LYS A 96 -22.15 8.68 -8.80
N GLN A 97 -21.34 9.10 -7.84
CA GLN A 97 -19.97 8.61 -7.71
C GLN A 97 -19.94 7.11 -7.41
N MET A 98 -20.87 6.61 -6.61
CA MET A 98 -20.97 5.17 -6.34
C MET A 98 -21.37 4.37 -7.57
N ALA A 99 -22.29 4.88 -8.40
CA ALA A 99 -22.75 4.20 -9.63
C ALA A 99 -21.65 4.07 -10.70
N TYR A 100 -20.71 5.01 -10.72
CA TYR A 100 -19.60 5.05 -11.69
C TYR A 100 -18.24 4.71 -11.04
N TYR A 101 -18.24 4.13 -9.83
CA TYR A 101 -17.02 3.75 -9.16
C TYR A 101 -16.31 2.61 -9.90
N GLU A 102 -15.06 2.85 -10.27
CA GLU A 102 -14.20 1.87 -10.93
C GLU A 102 -13.00 1.51 -10.03
N PRO A 103 -12.46 0.30 -10.14
CA PRO A 103 -11.22 -0.05 -9.45
C PRO A 103 -10.09 0.89 -9.86
N PHE A 104 -9.29 1.32 -8.90
CA PHE A 104 -8.13 2.16 -9.17
C PHE A 104 -6.94 1.30 -9.59
N TYR A 105 -6.58 1.36 -10.87
CA TYR A 105 -5.44 0.66 -11.44
C TYR A 105 -4.21 1.58 -11.40
N LEU A 106 -3.28 1.32 -10.47
CA LEU A 106 -2.01 2.06 -10.36
C LEU A 106 -1.04 1.78 -11.50
N LYS A 107 -1.22 0.67 -12.21
CA LYS A 107 -0.41 0.26 -13.35
C LYS A 107 -1.28 -0.09 -14.53
N GLU A 108 -0.83 0.31 -15.70
CA GLU A 108 -1.41 -0.17 -16.95
C GLU A 108 -1.11 -1.67 -17.14
N PHE A 109 -2.04 -2.37 -17.77
CA PHE A 109 -1.82 -3.76 -18.15
C PHE A 109 -0.78 -3.83 -19.27
N VAL A 110 0.36 -4.44 -18.98
CA VAL A 110 1.38 -4.77 -19.97
C VAL A 110 1.25 -6.27 -20.29
N ALA A 111 0.79 -6.61 -21.48
CA ALA A 111 0.76 -7.98 -21.95
C ALA A 111 2.19 -8.53 -22.04
N ALA A 112 2.49 -9.61 -21.34
CA ALA A 112 3.73 -10.32 -21.55
C ALA A 112 3.76 -10.93 -22.94
N PRO A 113 4.93 -10.98 -23.62
CA PRO A 113 5.06 -11.69 -24.88
C PRO A 113 4.58 -13.15 -24.73
N SER A 114 3.79 -13.63 -25.68
CA SER A 114 3.34 -15.02 -25.66
C SER A 114 4.52 -15.96 -25.80
N HIS A 115 4.71 -16.85 -24.83
CA HIS A 115 5.70 -17.92 -24.87
C HIS A 115 5.17 -19.21 -25.53
N ILE A 116 4.00 -19.17 -26.15
CA ILE A 116 3.42 -20.32 -26.84
C ILE A 116 4.21 -20.53 -28.14
N LYS A 117 5.03 -21.59 -28.19
CA LYS A 117 5.72 -22.01 -29.41
C LYS A 117 4.67 -22.38 -30.46
N GLY A 118 4.63 -21.63 -31.59
CA GLY A 118 3.77 -21.94 -32.73
C GLY A 118 2.70 -20.90 -33.09
N LEU A 119 2.51 -19.87 -32.29
CA LEU A 119 1.73 -18.68 -32.72
C LEU A 119 2.71 -17.62 -33.25
N LYS A 120 2.79 -17.52 -34.56
CA LYS A 120 3.41 -16.38 -35.26
C LYS A 120 2.33 -15.36 -35.58
#